data_cffbe0cef64d313f41978bd46b53daa6
#
_entry.id   cffbe0cef64d313f41978bd46b53daa6
#
_cell.length_a   1.000
_cell.length_b   1.000
_cell.length_c   1.000
_cell.angle_alpha   90.00
_cell.angle_beta   90.00
_cell.angle_gamma   90.00
#
_symmetry.space_group_name_H-M   'P 1'
#
loop_
_entity.id
_entity.type
_entity.pdbx_description
1 polymer ?
#
loop_
_entity_poly.entity_id
_entity_poly.type
_entity_poly.pdbx_seq_one_letter_code
_entity_poly.pdbx_strand_id
1 'polypeptide(L)'
;MLIIDSLSHCWISEGGLLDIKEQLTSSGKYNSFSAWSKVTPLQNKLIEAMLTSKCHIIATMRSRTDYVQVVNDKGRTEIRKVGLAPVQRDGMDYEFSLVFDLNNEHTVTVSKDRTSLFDGQSFTL
;
A
#
# COMPACT_ATOMS: atom_id res chain seq x y z
N MET A 1 -9.15 -5.12 -19.64
CA MET A 1 -8.55 -4.22 -18.65
C MET A 1 -9.49 -4.15 -17.46
N LEU A 2 -8.98 -4.20 -16.24
CA LEU A 2 -9.72 -4.06 -14.99
C LEU A 2 -9.18 -2.82 -14.24
N ILE A 3 -10.08 -1.99 -13.74
CA ILE A 3 -9.75 -0.85 -12.91
C ILE A 3 -10.30 -1.09 -11.52
N ILE A 4 -9.45 -0.95 -10.49
CA ILE A 4 -9.80 -1.12 -9.07
C ILE A 4 -9.61 0.23 -8.38
N ASP A 5 -10.70 0.89 -7.99
CA ASP A 5 -10.68 2.16 -7.27
C ASP A 5 -11.46 2.03 -5.95
N SER A 6 -10.78 1.83 -4.85
CA SER A 6 -9.35 1.69 -4.63
C SER A 6 -9.04 0.43 -3.81
N LEU A 7 -7.84 -0.10 -3.95
CA LEU A 7 -7.36 -1.22 -3.12
C LEU A 7 -7.28 -0.87 -1.62
N SER A 8 -7.22 0.42 -1.28
CA SER A 8 -7.24 0.86 0.13
C SER A 8 -8.53 0.47 0.84
N HIS A 9 -9.66 0.33 0.12
CA HIS A 9 -10.90 -0.12 0.71
C HIS A 9 -10.83 -1.59 1.16
N CYS A 10 -10.12 -2.44 0.42
CA CYS A 10 -9.91 -3.83 0.84
C CYS A 10 -9.09 -3.94 2.15
N TRP A 11 -8.39 -2.88 2.52
CA TRP A 11 -7.53 -2.83 3.70
C TRP A 11 -8.22 -2.20 4.92
N ILE A 12 -8.73 -0.96 4.78
CA ILE A 12 -9.17 -0.13 5.92
C ILE A 12 -10.67 0.06 6.05
N SER A 13 -11.48 -0.32 5.06
CA SER A 13 -12.92 -0.12 5.11
C SER A 13 -13.64 -1.23 5.91
N GLU A 14 -14.92 -1.00 6.21
CA GLU A 14 -15.79 -2.04 6.76
C GLU A 14 -15.75 -3.30 5.87
N GLY A 15 -15.55 -4.46 6.49
CA GLY A 15 -15.30 -5.71 5.79
C GLY A 15 -13.89 -5.83 5.18
N GLY A 16 -13.05 -4.82 5.30
CA GLY A 16 -11.64 -4.87 4.92
C GLY A 16 -10.79 -5.72 5.87
N LEU A 17 -9.54 -5.96 5.48
CA LEU A 17 -8.69 -6.90 6.21
C LEU A 17 -8.37 -6.45 7.64
N LEU A 18 -8.23 -5.15 7.89
CA LEU A 18 -8.03 -4.63 9.25
C LEU A 18 -9.28 -4.79 10.11
N ASP A 19 -10.47 -4.56 9.56
CA ASP A 19 -11.74 -4.75 10.24
C ASP A 19 -11.95 -6.23 10.60
N ILE A 20 -11.72 -7.14 9.66
CA ILE A 20 -11.77 -8.59 9.93
C ILE A 20 -10.80 -8.99 11.04
N LYS A 21 -9.56 -8.47 11.01
CA LYS A 21 -8.57 -8.72 12.06
C LYS A 21 -9.06 -8.23 13.42
N GLU A 22 -9.64 -7.04 13.46
CA GLU A 22 -10.15 -6.43 14.71
C GLU A 22 -11.33 -7.24 15.28
N GLN A 23 -12.27 -7.65 14.45
CA GLN A 23 -13.39 -8.51 14.85
C GLN A 23 -12.91 -9.84 15.44
N LEU A 24 -11.90 -10.47 14.83
CA LEU A 24 -11.29 -11.69 15.33
C LEU A 24 -10.63 -11.48 16.70
N THR A 25 -9.95 -10.36 16.90
CA THR A 25 -9.29 -10.03 18.16
C THR A 25 -10.29 -9.71 19.27
N SER A 26 -11.31 -8.91 18.93
CA SER A 26 -12.37 -8.47 19.87
C SER A 26 -13.23 -9.63 20.36
N SER A 27 -13.32 -10.72 19.60
CA SER A 27 -14.02 -11.94 20.03
C SER A 27 -13.35 -12.64 21.21
N GLY A 28 -12.12 -12.24 21.58
CA GLY A 28 -11.32 -12.86 22.64
C GLY A 28 -10.73 -14.24 22.28
N LYS A 29 -11.11 -14.78 21.12
CA LYS A 29 -10.65 -16.09 20.65
C LYS A 29 -9.24 -16.05 20.04
N TYR A 30 -8.85 -14.91 19.49
CA TYR A 30 -7.56 -14.71 18.84
C TYR A 30 -6.82 -13.52 19.45
N ASN A 31 -5.53 -13.67 19.70
CA ASN A 31 -4.65 -12.52 19.95
C ASN A 31 -4.26 -11.85 18.61
N SER A 32 -3.61 -10.69 18.69
CA SER A 32 -3.22 -9.94 17.47
C SER A 32 -2.38 -10.78 16.50
N PHE A 33 -1.48 -11.59 16.98
CA PHE A 33 -0.62 -12.44 16.15
C PHE A 33 -1.41 -13.56 15.45
N SER A 34 -2.23 -14.29 16.20
CA SER A 34 -3.03 -15.39 15.65
C SER A 34 -4.15 -14.91 14.72
N ALA A 35 -4.67 -13.70 14.93
CA ALA A 35 -5.61 -13.06 13.99
C ALA A 35 -4.97 -12.83 12.61
N TRP A 36 -3.71 -12.40 12.57
CA TRP A 36 -2.99 -12.26 11.31
C TRP A 36 -2.84 -13.55 10.52
N SER A 37 -2.71 -14.71 11.19
CA SER A 37 -2.67 -16.00 10.51
C SER A 37 -3.95 -16.32 9.72
N LYS A 38 -5.08 -15.67 10.09
CA LYS A 38 -6.37 -15.81 9.39
C LYS A 38 -6.55 -14.79 8.28
N VAL A 39 -6.03 -13.57 8.47
CA VAL A 39 -6.21 -12.46 7.54
C VAL A 39 -5.18 -12.49 6.40
N THR A 40 -3.93 -12.87 6.68
CA THR A 40 -2.87 -12.95 5.67
C THR A 40 -3.22 -13.82 4.46
N PRO A 41 -3.86 -15.01 4.61
CA PRO A 41 -4.28 -15.80 3.45
C PRO A 41 -5.28 -15.09 2.54
N LEU A 42 -6.13 -14.22 3.07
CA LEU A 42 -7.08 -13.43 2.29
C LEU A 42 -6.35 -12.39 1.43
N GLN A 43 -5.37 -11.70 2.03
CA GLN A 43 -4.49 -10.78 1.30
C GLN A 43 -3.75 -11.50 0.16
N ASN A 44 -3.16 -12.65 0.47
CA ASN A 44 -2.41 -13.44 -0.52
C ASN A 44 -3.30 -13.87 -1.70
N LYS A 45 -4.54 -14.28 -1.42
CA LYS A 45 -5.51 -14.63 -2.48
C LYS A 45 -5.83 -13.43 -3.38
N LEU A 46 -5.98 -12.23 -2.80
CA LEU A 46 -6.20 -11.00 -3.59
C LEU A 46 -5.01 -10.73 -4.51
N ILE A 47 -3.80 -10.78 -3.97
CA ILE A 47 -2.56 -10.58 -4.72
C ILE A 47 -2.44 -11.63 -5.83
N GLU A 48 -2.61 -12.91 -5.50
CA GLU A 48 -2.53 -14.01 -6.46
C GLU A 48 -3.55 -13.84 -7.59
N ALA A 49 -4.79 -13.48 -7.27
CA ALA A 49 -5.82 -13.22 -8.27
C ALA A 49 -5.45 -12.10 -9.24
N MET A 50 -4.80 -11.04 -8.75
CA MET A 50 -4.30 -9.95 -9.60
C MET A 50 -3.13 -10.42 -10.46
N LEU A 51 -2.14 -11.11 -9.89
CA LEU A 51 -0.92 -11.54 -10.60
C LEU A 51 -1.20 -12.62 -11.65
N THR A 52 -2.18 -13.48 -11.41
CA THR A 52 -2.56 -14.55 -12.36
C THR A 52 -3.63 -14.13 -13.36
N SER A 53 -4.17 -12.92 -13.21
CA SER A 53 -5.19 -12.38 -14.13
C SER A 53 -4.65 -12.25 -15.53
N LYS A 54 -5.47 -12.61 -16.53
CA LYS A 54 -5.18 -12.38 -17.95
C LYS A 54 -5.51 -10.95 -18.41
N CYS A 55 -5.92 -10.08 -17.50
CA CYS A 55 -6.24 -8.68 -17.78
C CYS A 55 -5.11 -7.77 -17.35
N HIS A 56 -4.93 -6.64 -18.05
CA HIS A 56 -4.22 -5.51 -17.49
C HIS A 56 -5.01 -4.96 -16.31
N ILE A 57 -4.34 -4.72 -15.20
CA ILE A 57 -4.95 -4.20 -13.98
C ILE A 57 -4.37 -2.82 -13.69
N ILE A 58 -5.25 -1.85 -13.50
CA ILE A 58 -4.92 -0.53 -12.97
C ILE A 58 -5.60 -0.42 -11.61
N ALA A 59 -4.84 -0.15 -10.56
CA ALA A 59 -5.37 0.01 -9.23
C ALA A 59 -4.95 1.35 -8.63
N THR A 60 -5.89 2.02 -7.97
CA THR A 60 -5.58 3.18 -7.16
C THR A 60 -5.42 2.79 -5.71
N MET A 61 -4.60 3.50 -4.98
CA MET A 61 -4.46 3.42 -3.54
C MET A 61 -4.41 4.84 -2.97
N ARG A 62 -5.11 5.07 -1.86
CA ARG A 62 -4.92 6.30 -1.10
C ARG A 62 -3.49 6.34 -0.58
N SER A 63 -2.90 7.52 -0.54
CA SER A 63 -1.59 7.72 0.05
C SER A 63 -1.69 8.44 1.38
N ARG A 64 -0.72 8.20 2.25
CA ARG A 64 -0.49 8.95 3.48
C ARG A 64 0.93 9.47 3.47
N THR A 65 1.17 10.56 4.17
CA THR A 65 2.54 11.03 4.40
C THR A 65 3.25 10.04 5.31
N ASP A 66 4.40 9.59 4.88
CA ASP A 66 5.26 8.72 5.68
C ASP A 66 6.36 9.53 6.37
N TYR A 67 6.63 9.19 7.63
CA TYR A 67 7.60 9.86 8.48
C TYR A 67 8.55 8.84 9.08
N VAL A 68 9.83 9.18 9.12
CA VAL A 68 10.84 8.41 9.87
C VAL A 68 11.40 9.23 11.00
N GLN A 69 11.77 8.57 12.08
CA GLN A 69 12.58 9.14 13.13
C GLN A 69 14.05 9.03 12.75
N VAL A 70 14.73 10.15 12.68
CA VAL A 70 16.16 10.21 12.42
C VAL A 70 16.85 10.88 13.60
N VAL A 71 18.04 10.42 13.96
CA VAL A 71 18.88 11.08 14.96
C VAL A 71 19.71 12.12 14.20
N ASN A 72 19.56 13.40 14.57
CA ASN A 72 20.33 14.48 13.99
C ASN A 72 21.77 14.49 14.55
N ASP A 73 22.63 15.33 13.98
CA ASP A 73 24.04 15.47 14.36
C ASP A 73 24.25 15.89 15.83
N LYS A 74 23.20 16.38 16.50
CA LYS A 74 23.18 16.76 17.92
C LYS A 74 22.66 15.63 18.83
N GLY A 75 22.46 14.43 18.30
CA GLY A 75 21.96 13.27 19.05
C GLY A 75 20.48 13.36 19.44
N ARG A 76 19.71 14.28 18.85
CA ARG A 76 18.28 14.43 19.10
C ARG A 76 17.47 13.70 18.03
N THR A 77 16.39 13.05 18.47
CA THR A 77 15.44 12.42 17.56
C THR A 77 14.57 13.49 16.89
N GLU A 78 14.58 13.52 15.58
CA GLU A 78 13.73 14.36 14.74
C GLU A 78 12.81 13.49 13.88
N ILE A 79 11.58 13.98 13.65
CA ILE A 79 10.64 13.35 12.72
C ILE A 79 10.85 14.00 11.35
N ARG A 80 11.22 13.19 10.37
CA ARG A 80 11.45 13.64 9.00
C ARG A 80 10.42 13.03 8.05
N LYS A 81 9.79 13.88 7.22
CA LYS A 81 8.94 13.41 6.13
C LYS A 81 9.80 12.70 5.08
N VAL A 82 9.42 11.48 4.72
CA VAL A 82 10.18 10.64 3.77
C VAL A 82 9.53 10.61 2.40
N GLY A 83 8.20 10.70 2.34
CA GLY A 83 7.46 10.62 1.09
C GLY A 83 6.00 10.27 1.29
N LEU A 84 5.42 9.65 0.29
CA LEU A 84 4.07 9.08 0.33
C LEU A 84 4.17 7.56 0.49
N ALA A 85 3.33 7.00 1.35
CA ALA A 85 3.15 5.56 1.48
C ALA A 85 1.71 5.17 1.13
N PRO A 86 1.48 4.06 0.45
CA PRO A 86 0.13 3.61 0.15
C PRO A 86 -0.62 3.21 1.42
N VAL A 87 -1.91 3.52 1.48
CA VAL A 87 -2.81 3.03 2.53
C VAL A 87 -3.23 1.62 2.16
N GLN A 88 -2.33 0.68 2.43
CA GLN A 88 -2.46 -0.74 2.19
C GLN A 88 -1.44 -1.47 3.08
N ARG A 89 -1.44 -2.80 3.07
CA ARG A 89 -0.39 -3.59 3.72
C ARG A 89 0.97 -3.24 3.12
N ASP A 90 1.97 -3.13 3.98
CA ASP A 90 3.34 -2.82 3.55
C ASP A 90 3.82 -3.80 2.47
N GLY A 91 4.44 -3.26 1.43
CA GLY A 91 4.94 -4.05 0.31
C GLY A 91 3.93 -4.29 -0.81
N MET A 92 2.69 -3.80 -0.71
CA MET A 92 1.70 -3.97 -1.78
C MET A 92 2.12 -3.31 -3.10
N ASP A 93 2.83 -2.20 -3.05
CA ASP A 93 3.40 -1.51 -4.20
C ASP A 93 4.43 -2.36 -4.95
N TYR A 94 5.13 -3.26 -4.26
CA TYR A 94 6.10 -4.17 -4.90
C TYR A 94 5.45 -5.20 -5.83
N GLU A 95 4.17 -5.47 -5.68
CA GLU A 95 3.45 -6.43 -6.53
C GLU A 95 3.16 -5.88 -7.92
N PHE A 96 3.12 -4.55 -8.09
CA PHE A 96 2.87 -3.90 -9.37
C PHE A 96 4.13 -3.76 -10.22
N SER A 97 3.98 -3.82 -11.54
CA SER A 97 5.08 -3.59 -12.48
C SER A 97 5.46 -2.12 -12.57
N LEU A 98 4.49 -1.24 -12.35
CA LEU A 98 4.63 0.20 -12.45
C LEU A 98 3.87 0.86 -11.33
N VAL A 99 4.49 1.82 -10.65
CA VAL A 99 3.87 2.60 -9.55
C VAL A 99 4.14 4.07 -9.77
N PHE A 100 3.05 4.82 -9.75
CA PHE A 100 3.04 6.28 -9.85
C PHE A 100 2.56 6.88 -8.55
N ASP A 101 3.34 7.78 -7.98
CA ASP A 101 2.95 8.61 -6.84
C ASP A 101 2.44 9.96 -7.34
N LEU A 102 1.19 10.27 -7.02
CA LEU A 102 0.56 11.54 -7.36
C LEU A 102 0.51 12.43 -6.12
N ASN A 103 0.99 13.65 -6.23
CA ASN A 103 0.87 14.66 -5.19
C ASN A 103 -0.32 15.61 -5.44
N ASN A 104 -0.58 16.49 -4.46
CA ASN A 104 -1.68 17.46 -4.54
C ASN A 104 -1.48 18.56 -5.60
N GLU A 105 -0.30 18.66 -6.17
CA GLU A 105 0.05 19.59 -7.25
C GLU A 105 -0.10 18.94 -8.63
N HIS A 106 -0.72 17.76 -8.68
CA HIS A 106 -0.90 16.94 -9.89
C HIS A 106 0.42 16.51 -10.54
N THR A 107 1.49 16.49 -9.76
CA THR A 107 2.78 15.96 -10.22
C THR A 107 2.83 14.47 -9.96
N VAL A 108 3.20 13.72 -10.98
CA VAL A 108 3.43 12.28 -10.95
C VAL A 108 4.91 12.03 -10.80
N THR A 109 5.28 11.22 -9.82
CA THR A 109 6.64 10.69 -9.67
C THR A 109 6.58 9.18 -9.85
N VAL A 110 7.47 8.65 -10.67
CA VAL A 110 7.57 7.20 -10.89
C VAL A 110 8.41 6.60 -9.77
N SER A 111 7.76 5.92 -8.83
CA SER A 111 8.45 5.30 -7.69
C SER A 111 8.89 3.87 -7.96
N LYS A 112 8.31 3.24 -8.98
CA LYS A 112 8.71 1.91 -9.44
C LYS A 112 8.40 1.74 -10.92
N ASP A 113 9.35 1.20 -11.66
CA ASP A 113 9.18 0.84 -13.07
C ASP A 113 10.02 -0.39 -13.43
N ARG A 114 9.34 -1.51 -13.69
CA ARG A 114 9.96 -2.73 -14.24
C ARG A 114 10.01 -2.74 -15.77
N THR A 115 9.41 -1.74 -16.41
CA THR A 115 9.30 -1.67 -17.88
C THR A 115 10.40 -0.83 -18.50
N SER A 116 11.07 0.01 -17.71
CA SER A 116 12.06 1.02 -18.13
C SER A 116 11.50 2.09 -19.07
N LEU A 117 10.18 2.23 -19.15
CA LEU A 117 9.52 3.23 -20.01
C LEU A 117 9.51 4.62 -19.37
N PHE A 118 9.47 4.68 -18.03
CA PHE A 118 9.28 5.91 -17.26
C PHE A 118 10.36 6.10 -16.19
N ASP A 119 11.45 5.33 -16.24
CA ASP A 119 12.48 5.33 -15.22
C ASP A 119 13.05 6.73 -14.97
N GLY A 120 13.06 7.16 -13.72
CA GLY A 120 13.55 8.47 -13.31
C GLY A 120 12.71 9.67 -13.76
N GLN A 121 11.52 9.45 -14.32
CA GLN A 121 10.67 10.53 -14.82
C GLN A 121 9.75 11.08 -13.73
N SER A 122 9.47 12.40 -13.87
CA SER A 122 8.42 13.10 -13.16
C SER A 122 7.72 14.01 -14.16
N PHE A 123 6.40 14.04 -14.13
CA PHE A 123 5.59 14.84 -15.05
C PHE A 123 4.33 15.36 -14.38
N THR A 124 3.74 16.41 -14.93
CA THR A 124 2.48 16.98 -14.43
C THR A 124 1.32 16.49 -15.30
N LEU A 125 0.23 16.08 -14.63
CA LEU A 125 -1.03 15.70 -15.29
C LEU A 125 -1.81 16.94 -15.73
#